data_8c5a4cfff298ffb86087873c03f065c7
#
_entry.id   8c5a4cfff298ffb86087873c03f065c7
#
_cell.length_a   1.000
_cell.length_b   1.000
_cell.length_c   1.000
_cell.angle_alpha   90.00
_cell.angle_beta   90.00
_cell.angle_gamma   90.00
#
_symmetry.space_group_name_H-M   'P 1'
#
loop_
_entity.id
_entity.type
_entity.pdbx_description
1 polymer ?
#
loop_
_entity_poly.entity_id
_entity_poly.type
_entity_poly.pdbx_seq_one_letter_code
_entity_poly.pdbx_strand_id
1 'polypeptide(L)'
;MKQIRKYHLRRPLIEWIGGASVRKTTLLSTILFASALAVSAQAERTESLTFKTQKALPERNATAAEESAPAHFVFKDRTGKTVSAPVVEKYQKNRIVYPVAKVDPHLDPKLTRAATIADERANAHSKSRCWHYVKEALMASGAVTSRPTSALAKQAGDELVRDFGFKKLPIRDPYAAPVGSVLVYYKGRNKPGHVEIRTRTGFVSDFRSKSACRYALVGVYAKG
;
A
#
# COMPACT_ATOMS: atom_id res chain seq x y z
N MET A 1 43.31 -39.38 -33.79
CA MET A 1 42.45 -40.37 -33.12
C MET A 1 42.00 -39.79 -31.81
N LYS A 2 40.72 -39.34 -31.72
CA LYS A 2 40.10 -38.83 -30.49
C LYS A 2 39.02 -39.77 -30.05
N GLN A 3 39.17 -40.34 -28.87
CA GLN A 3 38.25 -41.26 -28.24
C GLN A 3 37.02 -40.47 -27.71
N ILE A 4 35.82 -40.86 -28.16
CA ILE A 4 34.56 -40.34 -27.68
C ILE A 4 34.07 -41.26 -26.55
N ARG A 5 34.07 -40.77 -25.31
CA ARG A 5 33.46 -41.49 -24.18
C ARG A 5 31.92 -41.29 -24.18
N LYS A 6 31.22 -42.39 -24.40
CA LYS A 6 29.74 -42.47 -24.23
C LYS A 6 29.41 -42.56 -22.73
N TYR A 7 28.69 -41.62 -22.19
CA TYR A 7 28.10 -41.74 -20.86
C TYR A 7 26.70 -42.36 -20.96
N HIS A 8 26.56 -43.53 -20.39
CA HIS A 8 25.29 -44.22 -20.21
C HIS A 8 24.56 -43.57 -19.01
N LEU A 9 23.44 -42.93 -19.29
CA LEU A 9 22.43 -42.49 -18.31
C LEU A 9 21.64 -43.72 -17.82
N ARG A 10 21.85 -44.14 -16.59
CA ARG A 10 20.96 -45.07 -15.89
C ARG A 10 19.84 -44.23 -15.23
N ARG A 11 18.60 -44.50 -15.61
CA ARG A 11 17.38 -44.04 -14.95
C ARG A 11 17.13 -44.93 -13.73
N PRO A 12 16.83 -44.43 -12.52
CA PRO A 12 16.24 -45.24 -11.48
C PRO A 12 14.72 -45.33 -11.69
N LEU A 13 14.24 -46.56 -11.74
CA LEU A 13 12.82 -46.92 -11.54
C LEU A 13 12.48 -46.57 -10.09
N ILE A 14 11.46 -45.75 -9.87
CA ILE A 14 10.80 -45.61 -8.59
C ILE A 14 9.49 -46.38 -8.66
N GLU A 15 9.47 -47.50 -7.96
CA GLU A 15 8.28 -48.33 -7.74
C GLU A 15 7.25 -47.57 -6.92
N TRP A 16 6.02 -47.63 -7.41
CA TRP A 16 4.82 -47.22 -6.70
C TRP A 16 4.43 -48.35 -5.73
N ILE A 17 4.55 -48.13 -4.43
CA ILE A 17 3.92 -49.01 -3.42
C ILE A 17 2.64 -48.33 -2.94
N GLY A 18 1.58 -49.10 -3.04
CA GLY A 18 0.20 -48.75 -2.85
C GLY A 18 -0.26 -48.47 -1.43
N GLY A 19 -1.40 -47.84 -1.40
CA GLY A 19 -2.53 -48.20 -0.55
C GLY A 19 -2.44 -47.92 0.96
N ALA A 20 -3.14 -46.87 1.38
CA ALA A 20 -3.80 -46.88 2.67
C ALA A 20 -5.11 -46.11 2.62
N SER A 21 -6.18 -46.87 2.61
CA SER A 21 -7.55 -46.47 2.87
C SER A 21 -7.67 -45.83 4.25
N VAL A 22 -8.10 -44.60 4.38
CA VAL A 22 -8.50 -43.99 5.64
C VAL A 22 -9.97 -43.65 5.62
N ARG A 23 -10.64 -44.25 6.55
CA ARG A 23 -12.07 -44.32 6.81
C ARG A 23 -12.68 -42.90 7.05
N LYS A 24 -13.85 -42.72 6.48
CA LYS A 24 -14.81 -41.68 6.81
C LYS A 24 -15.26 -41.82 8.28
N THR A 25 -15.05 -40.82 9.08
CA THR A 25 -15.79 -40.61 10.32
C THR A 25 -16.55 -39.28 10.20
N THR A 26 -17.83 -39.45 9.94
CA THR A 26 -18.88 -38.44 10.13
C THR A 26 -19.06 -38.22 11.64
N LEU A 27 -18.83 -36.99 12.09
CA LEU A 27 -19.33 -36.52 13.36
C LEU A 27 -20.23 -35.31 13.12
N LEU A 28 -21.53 -35.58 13.12
CA LEU A 28 -22.57 -34.57 13.34
C LEU A 28 -22.42 -34.02 14.76
N SER A 29 -22.20 -32.72 14.87
CA SER A 29 -22.44 -31.98 16.10
C SER A 29 -23.30 -30.78 15.76
N THR A 30 -24.60 -30.96 15.91
CA THR A 30 -25.61 -29.93 15.98
C THR A 30 -25.50 -29.23 17.33
N ILE A 31 -25.02 -27.99 17.34
CA ILE A 31 -25.18 -27.09 18.48
C ILE A 31 -26.12 -25.97 18.03
N LEU A 32 -27.38 -26.10 18.46
CA LEU A 32 -28.35 -25.01 18.48
C LEU A 32 -27.90 -23.99 19.54
N PHE A 33 -27.50 -22.81 19.14
CA PHE A 33 -27.47 -21.65 20.00
C PHE A 33 -28.54 -20.66 19.52
N ALA A 34 -29.66 -20.71 20.23
CA ALA A 34 -30.65 -19.64 20.20
C ALA A 34 -30.08 -18.46 21.01
N SER A 35 -29.66 -17.42 20.37
CA SER A 35 -29.31 -16.15 21.02
C SER A 35 -30.36 -15.11 20.66
N ALA A 36 -31.11 -14.71 21.67
CA ALA A 36 -32.10 -13.65 21.59
C ALA A 36 -31.45 -12.32 21.16
N LEU A 37 -31.96 -11.77 20.08
CA LEU A 37 -31.68 -10.41 19.62
C LEU A 37 -32.44 -9.43 20.52
N ALA A 38 -31.73 -8.81 21.46
CA ALA A 38 -32.15 -7.57 22.08
C ALA A 38 -31.79 -6.43 21.14
N VAL A 39 -32.72 -5.96 20.36
CA VAL A 39 -32.61 -4.72 19.57
C VAL A 39 -32.72 -3.56 20.54
N SER A 40 -31.60 -2.99 20.92
CA SER A 40 -31.51 -1.73 21.63
C SER A 40 -31.58 -0.61 20.59
N ALA A 41 -32.75 -0.02 20.44
CA ALA A 41 -32.96 1.20 19.66
C ALA A 41 -32.26 2.36 20.37
N GLN A 42 -31.06 2.73 19.95
CA GLN A 42 -30.47 4.01 20.32
C GLN A 42 -31.05 5.07 19.39
N ALA A 43 -31.88 5.93 19.96
CA ALA A 43 -32.37 7.13 19.29
C ALA A 43 -31.18 8.06 19.00
N GLU A 44 -30.89 8.27 17.73
CA GLU A 44 -29.96 9.30 17.27
C GLU A 44 -30.55 10.67 17.62
N ARG A 45 -29.94 11.31 18.60
CA ARG A 45 -30.16 12.72 18.89
C ARG A 45 -29.42 13.54 17.83
N THR A 46 -30.13 13.92 16.80
CA THR A 46 -29.70 15.00 15.89
C THR A 46 -29.72 16.31 16.65
N GLU A 47 -28.58 16.70 17.20
CA GLU A 47 -28.41 18.08 17.70
C GLU A 47 -28.29 19.01 16.50
N SER A 48 -29.35 19.76 16.22
CA SER A 48 -29.32 20.85 15.26
C SER A 48 -28.41 21.96 15.77
N LEU A 49 -27.28 22.14 15.13
CA LEU A 49 -26.41 23.28 15.36
C LEU A 49 -27.10 24.55 14.84
N THR A 50 -27.82 25.25 15.73
CA THR A 50 -28.33 26.58 15.45
C THR A 50 -27.17 27.58 15.40
N PHE A 51 -26.79 27.97 14.20
CA PHE A 51 -25.90 29.10 13.98
C PHE A 51 -26.60 30.39 14.41
N LYS A 52 -26.26 30.94 15.56
CA LYS A 52 -26.61 32.31 15.89
C LYS A 52 -25.76 33.26 15.07
N THR A 53 -26.39 33.86 14.07
CA THR A 53 -25.84 35.00 13.31
C THR A 53 -25.58 36.14 14.27
N GLN A 54 -24.34 36.39 14.60
CA GLN A 54 -23.96 37.59 15.36
C GLN A 54 -24.00 38.79 14.43
N LYS A 55 -24.79 39.75 14.84
CA LYS A 55 -25.03 41.07 14.25
C LYS A 55 -23.72 41.83 14.04
N ALA A 56 -23.51 42.35 12.85
CA ALA A 56 -22.37 43.16 12.47
C ALA A 56 -22.09 44.29 13.46
N LEU A 57 -20.84 44.40 13.92
CA LEU A 57 -20.35 45.58 14.61
C LEU A 57 -19.94 46.67 13.60
N PRO A 58 -20.05 47.96 13.96
CA PRO A 58 -19.80 49.06 13.04
C PRO A 58 -18.29 49.23 12.73
N GLU A 59 -18.06 49.66 11.49
CA GLU A 59 -16.77 50.08 10.97
C GLU A 59 -16.06 51.07 11.91
N ARG A 60 -14.86 50.71 12.34
CA ARG A 60 -13.96 51.68 12.99
C ARG A 60 -12.78 51.91 12.07
N ASN A 61 -12.62 53.18 11.68
CA ASN A 61 -11.62 53.75 10.79
C ASN A 61 -10.20 53.23 11.07
N ALA A 62 -9.51 52.91 9.99
CA ALA A 62 -8.13 52.52 9.94
C ALA A 62 -7.18 53.69 10.32
N THR A 63 -6.33 53.48 11.27
CA THR A 63 -4.97 54.06 11.31
C THR A 63 -4.11 53.27 12.28
N ALA A 64 -2.88 53.02 11.88
CA ALA A 64 -1.81 52.33 12.55
C ALA A 64 -1.75 50.81 12.33
N ALA A 65 -0.66 50.40 11.67
CA ALA A 65 -0.24 49.01 11.49
C ALA A 65 0.09 48.40 12.86
N GLU A 66 -0.90 47.84 13.52
CA GLU A 66 -0.72 46.87 14.59
C GLU A 66 -0.51 45.52 13.94
N GLU A 67 0.65 44.96 14.09
CA GLU A 67 0.96 43.58 13.76
C GLU A 67 0.00 42.68 14.57
N SER A 68 -1.15 42.39 14.00
CA SER A 68 -2.22 41.63 14.67
C SER A 68 -1.70 40.22 15.01
N ALA A 69 -1.69 39.88 16.27
CA ALA A 69 -1.42 38.55 16.77
C ALA A 69 -2.28 37.55 15.97
N PRO A 70 -1.74 36.38 15.55
CA PRO A 70 -2.45 35.43 14.75
C PRO A 70 -3.76 35.04 15.41
N ALA A 71 -4.86 35.04 14.64
CA ALA A 71 -6.18 34.62 15.13
C ALA A 71 -6.09 33.21 15.70
N HIS A 72 -6.67 33.01 16.87
CA HIS A 72 -6.69 31.71 17.54
C HIS A 72 -8.10 31.13 17.51
N PHE A 73 -8.22 29.86 17.15
CA PHE A 73 -9.44 29.08 17.31
C PHE A 73 -9.44 28.47 18.71
N VAL A 74 -10.48 28.79 19.50
CA VAL A 74 -10.61 28.33 20.89
C VAL A 74 -11.82 27.42 21.00
N PHE A 75 -11.64 26.23 21.54
CA PHE A 75 -12.71 25.25 21.78
C PHE A 75 -12.54 24.55 23.14
N LYS A 76 -13.60 23.98 23.65
CA LYS A 76 -13.55 23.11 24.83
C LYS A 76 -13.55 21.67 24.39
N ASP A 77 -12.62 20.89 24.91
CA ASP A 77 -12.59 19.45 24.69
C ASP A 77 -13.71 18.73 25.49
N ARG A 78 -13.81 17.42 25.33
CA ARG A 78 -14.81 16.60 26.02
C ARG A 78 -14.68 16.61 27.54
N THR A 79 -13.54 17.02 28.07
CA THR A 79 -13.26 17.13 29.51
C THR A 79 -13.60 18.53 30.05
N GLY A 80 -14.04 19.47 29.19
CA GLY A 80 -14.32 20.85 29.53
C GLY A 80 -13.09 21.75 29.54
N LYS A 81 -11.90 21.23 29.21
CA LYS A 81 -10.66 22.00 29.12
C LYS A 81 -10.65 22.87 27.88
N THR A 82 -10.33 24.15 28.04
CA THR A 82 -10.16 25.08 26.91
C THR A 82 -8.85 24.78 26.19
N VAL A 83 -8.95 24.52 24.88
CA VAL A 83 -7.82 24.29 23.97
C VAL A 83 -7.81 25.40 22.93
N SER A 84 -6.64 25.94 22.63
CA SER A 84 -6.44 27.01 21.65
C SER A 84 -5.49 26.51 20.56
N ALA A 85 -5.85 26.75 19.30
CA ALA A 85 -5.02 26.45 18.14
C ALA A 85 -4.89 27.70 17.26
N PRO A 86 -3.68 28.04 16.75
CA PRO A 86 -3.53 29.19 15.86
C PRO A 86 -4.24 28.93 14.53
N VAL A 87 -4.97 29.95 14.05
CA VAL A 87 -5.56 29.92 12.71
C VAL A 87 -4.46 30.21 11.70
N VAL A 88 -4.21 29.28 10.81
CA VAL A 88 -3.25 29.44 9.71
C VAL A 88 -3.91 30.26 8.60
N GLU A 89 -3.68 31.57 8.58
CA GLU A 89 -4.27 32.51 7.60
C GLU A 89 -3.76 32.33 6.18
N LYS A 90 -2.56 31.82 6.02
CA LYS A 90 -1.98 31.50 4.71
C LYS A 90 -1.65 30.03 4.63
N TYR A 91 -2.36 29.32 3.79
CA TYR A 91 -1.89 28.02 3.32
C TYR A 91 -0.52 28.26 2.68
N GLN A 92 0.53 27.92 3.41
CA GLN A 92 1.86 27.84 2.79
C GLN A 92 1.70 26.80 1.68
N LYS A 93 1.92 27.19 0.43
CA LYS A 93 2.02 26.29 -0.73
C LYS A 93 3.31 25.45 -0.62
N ASN A 94 3.72 25.13 0.59
CA ASN A 94 4.80 24.19 0.80
C ASN A 94 4.34 22.87 0.21
N ARG A 95 5.12 22.40 -0.73
CA ARG A 95 4.97 21.11 -1.38
C ARG A 95 4.54 20.10 -0.32
N ILE A 96 3.37 19.48 -0.47
CA ILE A 96 2.98 18.37 0.39
C ILE A 96 4.12 17.36 0.28
N VAL A 97 4.91 17.22 1.33
CA VAL A 97 6.14 16.41 1.31
C VAL A 97 5.85 14.95 0.98
N TYR A 98 4.58 14.54 1.22
CA TYR A 98 4.10 13.19 0.92
C TYR A 98 2.69 13.27 0.32
N PRO A 99 2.56 13.54 -0.98
CA PRO A 99 1.26 13.60 -1.60
C PRO A 99 0.55 12.24 -1.46
N VAL A 100 -0.69 12.28 -1.03
CA VAL A 100 -1.53 11.08 -1.02
C VAL A 100 -1.71 10.60 -2.45
N ALA A 101 -1.27 9.38 -2.75
CA ALA A 101 -1.41 8.81 -4.07
C ALA A 101 -2.87 8.56 -4.41
N LYS A 102 -3.23 8.80 -5.68
CA LYS A 102 -4.56 8.53 -6.20
C LYS A 102 -4.67 7.06 -6.62
N VAL A 103 -5.86 6.49 -6.44
CA VAL A 103 -6.25 5.25 -7.09
C VAL A 103 -6.68 5.58 -8.51
N ASP A 104 -6.07 4.93 -9.49
CA ASP A 104 -6.47 5.05 -10.89
C ASP A 104 -7.50 3.96 -11.19
N PRO A 105 -8.75 4.31 -11.55
CA PRO A 105 -9.81 3.34 -11.84
C PRO A 105 -9.57 2.52 -13.11
N HIS A 106 -8.65 2.93 -13.97
CA HIS A 106 -8.28 2.21 -15.19
C HIS A 106 -7.27 1.08 -14.95
N LEU A 107 -6.68 1.02 -13.74
CA LEU A 107 -5.76 -0.04 -13.37
C LEU A 107 -6.51 -1.24 -12.75
N ASP A 108 -5.92 -2.43 -12.95
CA ASP A 108 -6.44 -3.66 -12.33
C ASP A 108 -6.59 -3.46 -10.79
N PRO A 109 -7.79 -3.61 -10.23
CA PRO A 109 -8.04 -3.43 -8.79
C PRO A 109 -7.20 -4.37 -7.91
N LYS A 110 -6.72 -5.48 -8.46
CA LYS A 110 -5.77 -6.38 -7.79
C LYS A 110 -4.47 -5.69 -7.40
N LEU A 111 -4.06 -4.63 -8.12
CA LEU A 111 -2.87 -3.83 -7.78
C LEU A 111 -3.09 -3.03 -6.50
N THR A 112 -4.25 -2.42 -6.33
CA THR A 112 -4.61 -1.74 -5.08
C THR A 112 -4.65 -2.74 -3.91
N ARG A 113 -5.20 -3.93 -4.14
CA ARG A 113 -5.17 -5.01 -3.16
C ARG A 113 -3.73 -5.46 -2.85
N ALA A 114 -2.85 -5.54 -3.84
CA ALA A 114 -1.43 -5.85 -3.62
C ALA A 114 -0.75 -4.81 -2.72
N ALA A 115 -1.05 -3.52 -2.92
CA ALA A 115 -0.54 -2.45 -2.07
C ALA A 115 -1.00 -2.60 -0.61
N THR A 116 -2.27 -2.92 -0.38
CA THR A 116 -2.81 -3.18 0.96
C THR A 116 -2.14 -4.38 1.62
N ILE A 117 -2.04 -5.52 0.92
CA ILE A 117 -1.40 -6.74 1.44
C ILE A 117 0.08 -6.49 1.75
N ALA A 118 0.80 -5.78 0.87
CA ALA A 118 2.20 -5.44 1.10
C ALA A 118 2.36 -4.56 2.34
N ASP A 119 1.46 -3.58 2.50
CA ASP A 119 1.47 -2.67 3.64
C ASP A 119 1.20 -3.41 4.96
N GLU A 120 0.23 -4.31 5.00
CA GLU A 120 -0.09 -5.13 6.18
C GLU A 120 1.05 -6.06 6.58
N ARG A 121 1.79 -6.60 5.60
CA ARG A 121 2.90 -7.55 5.81
C ARG A 121 4.27 -6.89 5.97
N ALA A 122 4.35 -5.57 5.89
CA ALA A 122 5.61 -4.84 5.96
C ALA A 122 6.24 -4.94 7.35
N ASN A 123 7.56 -5.15 7.38
CA ASN A 123 8.33 -5.13 8.62
C ASN A 123 8.57 -3.67 9.08
N ALA A 124 8.92 -3.52 10.35
CA ALA A 124 9.33 -2.22 10.90
C ALA A 124 10.61 -1.68 10.24
N HIS A 125 11.51 -2.58 9.85
CA HIS A 125 12.79 -2.25 9.20
C HIS A 125 13.08 -3.19 8.04
N SER A 126 13.94 -2.75 7.10
CA SER A 126 14.33 -3.54 5.94
C SER A 126 14.98 -4.87 6.34
N LYS A 127 14.56 -5.92 5.64
CA LYS A 127 15.13 -7.28 5.69
C LYS A 127 16.00 -7.57 4.47
N SER A 128 16.27 -6.57 3.62
CA SER A 128 17.01 -6.72 2.35
C SER A 128 16.38 -7.74 1.39
N ARG A 129 15.06 -7.91 1.47
CA ARG A 129 14.27 -8.88 0.67
C ARG A 129 13.12 -8.23 -0.09
N CYS A 130 13.30 -6.97 -0.54
CA CYS A 130 12.27 -6.16 -1.17
C CYS A 130 11.50 -6.93 -2.27
N TRP A 131 12.20 -7.54 -3.23
CA TRP A 131 11.55 -8.27 -4.32
C TRP A 131 10.80 -9.51 -3.85
N HIS A 132 11.27 -10.20 -2.83
CA HIS A 132 10.55 -11.33 -2.25
C HIS A 132 9.17 -10.91 -1.71
N TYR A 133 9.12 -9.85 -0.91
CA TYR A 133 7.86 -9.37 -0.31
C TYR A 133 6.89 -8.81 -1.36
N VAL A 134 7.39 -8.09 -2.35
CA VAL A 134 6.57 -7.59 -3.46
C VAL A 134 5.98 -8.74 -4.27
N LYS A 135 6.75 -9.79 -4.59
CA LYS A 135 6.25 -11.01 -5.24
C LYS A 135 5.10 -11.64 -4.45
N GLU A 136 5.26 -11.81 -3.13
CA GLU A 136 4.23 -12.39 -2.27
C GLU A 136 2.93 -11.55 -2.29
N ALA A 137 3.04 -10.24 -2.27
CA ALA A 137 1.89 -9.34 -2.31
C ALA A 137 1.17 -9.42 -3.67
N LEU A 138 1.92 -9.42 -4.78
CA LEU A 138 1.36 -9.55 -6.14
C LEU A 138 0.67 -10.89 -6.35
N MET A 139 1.23 -11.98 -5.83
CA MET A 139 0.59 -13.30 -5.87
C MET A 139 -0.67 -13.35 -5.01
N ALA A 140 -0.57 -12.92 -3.76
CA ALA A 140 -1.69 -12.98 -2.83
C ALA A 140 -2.88 -12.10 -3.26
N SER A 141 -2.63 -11.03 -4.01
CA SER A 141 -3.68 -10.20 -4.60
C SER A 141 -4.28 -10.80 -5.89
N GLY A 142 -3.59 -11.76 -6.51
CA GLY A 142 -3.92 -12.29 -7.83
C GLY A 142 -3.54 -11.34 -8.98
N ALA A 143 -2.69 -10.34 -8.75
CA ALA A 143 -2.17 -9.46 -9.78
C ALA A 143 -1.22 -10.19 -10.74
N VAL A 144 -0.55 -11.24 -10.26
CA VAL A 144 0.21 -12.19 -11.07
C VAL A 144 -0.34 -13.61 -10.87
N THR A 145 -0.30 -14.43 -11.91
CA THR A 145 -0.87 -15.79 -11.92
C THR A 145 0.08 -16.83 -11.34
N SER A 146 1.38 -16.54 -11.34
CA SER A 146 2.43 -17.38 -10.79
C SER A 146 3.52 -16.52 -10.14
N ARG A 147 4.38 -17.14 -9.34
CA ARG A 147 5.47 -16.43 -8.68
C ARG A 147 6.50 -15.97 -9.72
N PRO A 148 6.83 -14.66 -9.80
CA PRO A 148 7.93 -14.19 -10.63
C PRO A 148 9.24 -14.88 -10.27
N THR A 149 10.01 -15.26 -11.28
CA THR A 149 11.22 -16.13 -11.15
C THR A 149 12.51 -15.33 -11.01
N SER A 150 12.57 -14.08 -11.52
CA SER A 150 13.78 -13.27 -11.47
C SER A 150 14.34 -13.14 -10.05
N ALA A 151 15.66 -13.31 -9.92
CA ALA A 151 16.33 -13.24 -8.62
C ALA A 151 16.57 -11.79 -8.17
N LEU A 152 16.79 -10.87 -9.11
CA LEU A 152 17.20 -9.50 -8.83
C LEU A 152 16.04 -8.52 -8.99
N ALA A 153 15.90 -7.60 -8.04
CA ALA A 153 14.86 -6.57 -8.07
C ALA A 153 14.91 -5.70 -9.34
N LYS A 154 16.09 -5.41 -9.87
CA LYS A 154 16.26 -4.63 -11.11
C LYS A 154 15.67 -5.31 -12.36
N GLN A 155 15.43 -6.62 -12.33
CA GLN A 155 14.82 -7.41 -13.41
C GLN A 155 13.30 -7.47 -13.31
N ALA A 156 12.73 -7.01 -12.19
CA ALA A 156 11.30 -7.11 -11.90
C ALA A 156 10.43 -6.46 -12.99
N GLY A 157 10.83 -5.28 -13.47
CA GLY A 157 10.06 -4.55 -14.48
C GLY A 157 9.94 -5.31 -15.80
N ASP A 158 11.05 -5.85 -16.29
CA ASP A 158 11.08 -6.60 -17.56
C ASP A 158 10.27 -7.90 -17.46
N GLU A 159 10.39 -8.62 -16.34
CA GLU A 159 9.62 -9.83 -16.09
C GLU A 159 8.12 -9.53 -15.97
N LEU A 160 7.73 -8.50 -15.22
CA LEU A 160 6.31 -8.11 -15.07
C LEU A 160 5.69 -7.73 -16.42
N VAL A 161 6.43 -7.06 -17.30
CA VAL A 161 5.95 -6.71 -18.63
C VAL A 161 5.84 -7.95 -19.51
N ARG A 162 6.88 -8.79 -19.58
CA ARG A 162 6.95 -9.93 -20.48
C ARG A 162 5.97 -11.04 -20.10
N ASP A 163 5.86 -11.36 -18.81
CA ASP A 163 5.21 -12.58 -18.33
C ASP A 163 3.84 -12.34 -17.69
N PHE A 164 3.55 -11.11 -17.24
CA PHE A 164 2.35 -10.82 -16.43
C PHE A 164 1.46 -9.69 -16.96
N GLY A 165 1.75 -9.17 -18.16
CA GLY A 165 0.92 -8.17 -18.82
C GLY A 165 0.97 -6.77 -18.20
N PHE A 166 1.98 -6.45 -17.41
CA PHE A 166 2.21 -5.10 -16.95
C PHE A 166 2.71 -4.22 -18.10
N LYS A 167 2.48 -2.91 -17.96
CA LYS A 167 3.01 -1.88 -18.87
C LYS A 167 3.85 -0.91 -18.08
N LYS A 168 4.92 -0.42 -18.69
CA LYS A 168 5.69 0.69 -18.14
C LYS A 168 4.93 1.98 -18.37
N LEU A 169 4.60 2.67 -17.28
CA LEU A 169 3.91 3.95 -17.34
C LEU A 169 4.88 5.09 -17.68
N PRO A 170 4.44 6.17 -18.36
CA PRO A 170 5.28 7.32 -18.71
C PRO A 170 5.47 8.26 -17.50
N ILE A 171 5.75 7.69 -16.33
CA ILE A 171 5.90 8.40 -15.05
C ILE A 171 7.37 8.37 -14.64
N ARG A 172 7.92 9.57 -14.40
CA ARG A 172 9.32 9.76 -13.97
C ARG A 172 9.44 10.13 -12.49
N ASP A 173 8.38 10.67 -11.90
CA ASP A 173 8.32 11.00 -10.48
C ASP A 173 7.66 9.85 -9.71
N PRO A 174 8.36 9.19 -8.78
CA PRO A 174 7.79 8.13 -7.95
C PRO A 174 6.51 8.54 -7.21
N TYR A 175 6.42 9.81 -6.83
CA TYR A 175 5.27 10.32 -6.07
C TYR A 175 4.01 10.49 -6.94
N ALA A 176 4.18 10.65 -8.25
CA ALA A 176 3.07 10.70 -9.21
C ALA A 176 2.52 9.31 -9.56
N ALA A 177 3.17 8.23 -9.12
CA ALA A 177 2.72 6.88 -9.40
C ALA A 177 1.37 6.59 -8.72
N PRO A 178 0.39 5.99 -9.42
CA PRO A 178 -0.89 5.59 -8.83
C PRO A 178 -0.70 4.44 -7.81
N VAL A 179 -1.66 4.33 -6.89
CA VAL A 179 -1.66 3.26 -5.87
C VAL A 179 -1.64 1.88 -6.53
N GLY A 180 -0.79 1.00 -6.03
CA GLY A 180 -0.61 -0.35 -6.54
C GLY A 180 0.44 -0.49 -7.62
N SER A 181 0.94 0.61 -8.22
CA SER A 181 2.06 0.54 -9.16
C SER A 181 3.31 -0.03 -8.51
N VAL A 182 4.04 -0.83 -9.28
CA VAL A 182 5.35 -1.37 -8.90
C VAL A 182 6.44 -0.45 -9.43
N LEU A 183 7.28 0.05 -8.54
CA LEU A 183 8.39 0.93 -8.86
C LEU A 183 9.70 0.15 -8.77
N VAL A 184 10.51 0.21 -9.81
CA VAL A 184 11.79 -0.50 -9.92
C VAL A 184 12.92 0.51 -9.97
N TYR A 185 13.97 0.28 -9.18
CA TYR A 185 15.11 1.18 -9.07
C TYR A 185 16.44 0.48 -9.36
N TYR A 186 17.33 1.22 -10.00
CA TYR A 186 18.69 0.78 -10.31
C TYR A 186 19.66 1.26 -9.23
N LYS A 187 20.37 0.33 -8.61
CA LYS A 187 21.33 0.61 -7.53
C LYS A 187 22.78 0.50 -7.98
N GLY A 188 23.02 0.15 -9.24
CA GLY A 188 24.35 -0.08 -9.80
C GLY A 188 24.48 -1.44 -10.48
N ARG A 189 25.54 -1.60 -11.32
CA ARG A 189 25.73 -2.77 -12.17
C ARG A 189 25.74 -4.09 -11.38
N ASN A 190 26.51 -4.13 -10.28
CA ASN A 190 26.71 -5.33 -9.46
C ASN A 190 25.79 -5.37 -8.22
N LYS A 191 24.69 -4.59 -8.22
CA LYS A 191 23.73 -4.55 -7.12
C LYS A 191 22.39 -5.13 -7.57
N PRO A 192 21.60 -5.71 -6.64
CA PRO A 192 20.30 -6.33 -6.97
C PRO A 192 19.24 -5.33 -7.43
N GLY A 193 19.45 -4.02 -7.19
CA GLY A 193 18.43 -3.01 -7.36
C GLY A 193 17.49 -2.92 -6.15
N HIS A 194 16.36 -2.23 -6.36
CA HIS A 194 15.28 -2.14 -5.35
C HIS A 194 13.94 -2.15 -6.06
N VAL A 195 12.91 -2.61 -5.36
CA VAL A 195 11.53 -2.61 -5.84
C VAL A 195 10.59 -2.33 -4.68
N GLU A 196 9.56 -1.54 -4.94
CA GLU A 196 8.52 -1.19 -3.97
C GLU A 196 7.17 -1.04 -4.67
N ILE A 197 6.08 -1.09 -3.91
CA ILE A 197 4.72 -0.81 -4.36
C ILE A 197 4.29 0.55 -3.82
N ARG A 198 3.65 1.36 -4.65
CA ARG A 198 3.06 2.63 -4.24
C ARG A 198 1.82 2.37 -3.39
N THR A 199 1.81 2.87 -2.16
CA THR A 199 0.63 2.90 -1.28
C THR A 199 0.01 4.30 -1.27
N ARG A 200 -1.11 4.50 -0.61
CA ARG A 200 -1.73 5.83 -0.48
C ARG A 200 -0.80 6.86 0.15
N THR A 201 -0.09 6.45 1.20
CA THR A 201 0.67 7.36 2.08
C THR A 201 2.16 7.24 1.92
N GLY A 202 2.65 6.34 1.06
CA GLY A 202 4.08 6.13 0.90
C GLY A 202 4.39 4.99 -0.06
N PHE A 203 5.39 4.24 0.28
CA PHE A 203 5.94 3.13 -0.48
C PHE A 203 6.15 1.93 0.43
N VAL A 204 5.99 0.74 -0.10
CA VAL A 204 6.18 -0.48 0.66
C VAL A 204 6.95 -1.51 -0.16
N SER A 205 7.92 -2.12 0.49
CA SER A 205 8.68 -3.26 -0.02
C SER A 205 8.65 -4.39 1.01
N ASP A 206 9.78 -4.72 1.63
CA ASP A 206 9.86 -5.53 2.83
C ASP A 206 9.65 -4.71 4.12
N PHE A 207 9.57 -3.38 3.99
CA PHE A 207 9.23 -2.42 5.06
C PHE A 207 8.49 -1.22 4.48
N ARG A 208 7.86 -0.42 5.35
CA ARG A 208 7.19 0.84 4.98
C ARG A 208 8.16 1.99 4.89
N SER A 209 7.99 2.86 3.90
CA SER A 209 8.69 4.13 3.78
C SER A 209 7.73 5.23 3.37
N LYS A 210 7.84 6.40 4.01
CA LYS A 210 7.13 7.60 3.57
C LYS A 210 7.76 8.21 2.32
N SER A 211 9.05 7.99 2.13
CA SER A 211 9.81 8.52 0.99
C SER A 211 10.12 7.43 -0.02
N ALA A 212 10.10 7.80 -1.30
CA ALA A 212 10.55 6.93 -2.38
C ALA A 212 12.04 6.57 -2.21
N CYS A 213 12.42 5.46 -2.78
CA CYS A 213 13.81 5.02 -2.83
C CYS A 213 14.69 6.10 -3.51
N ARG A 214 15.87 6.36 -2.96
CA ARG A 214 16.81 7.42 -3.44
C ARG A 214 17.60 7.04 -4.70
N TYR A 215 17.50 5.79 -5.15
CA TYR A 215 18.19 5.33 -6.33
C TYR A 215 17.47 5.74 -7.62
N ALA A 216 18.17 5.65 -8.75
CA ALA A 216 17.60 6.00 -10.04
C ALA A 216 16.38 5.11 -10.37
N LEU A 217 15.23 5.74 -10.62
CA LEU A 217 14.02 5.05 -11.04
C LEU A 217 14.20 4.48 -12.45
N VAL A 218 14.07 3.16 -12.60
CA VAL A 218 14.06 2.46 -13.88
C VAL A 218 12.69 2.65 -14.56
N GLY A 219 11.62 2.53 -13.78
CA GLY A 219 10.26 2.71 -14.26
C GLY A 219 9.21 2.42 -13.21
N VAL A 220 8.01 2.87 -13.54
CA VAL A 220 6.76 2.59 -12.84
C VAL A 220 5.97 1.62 -13.69
N TYR A 221 5.49 0.53 -13.11
CA TYR A 221 4.82 -0.55 -13.82
C TYR A 221 3.44 -0.82 -13.22
N ALA A 222 2.43 -0.93 -14.07
CA ALA A 222 1.08 -1.30 -13.70
C ALA A 222 0.39 -2.04 -14.85
N LYS A 223 -0.80 -2.59 -14.60
CA LYS A 223 -1.67 -3.15 -15.64
C LYS A 223 -3.11 -2.72 -15.40
N GLY A 224 -3.86 -2.60 -16.48
CA GLY A 224 -5.27 -2.30 -16.51
C GLY A 224 -6.03 -3.38 -17.25
#